data_c08b5fbe7ee9930a4cd7575aadfafd97
#
_entry.id   c08b5fbe7ee9930a4cd7575aadfafd97
#
_cell.length_a   1.000
_cell.length_b   1.000
_cell.length_c   1.000
_cell.angle_alpha   90.00
_cell.angle_beta   90.00
_cell.angle_gamma   90.00
#
_symmetry.space_group_name_H-M   'P 1'
#
loop_
_entity.id
_entity.type
_entity.pdbx_description
1 polymer ?
#
loop_
_entity_poly.entity_id
_entity_poly.type
_entity_poly.pdbx_seq_one_letter_code
_entity_poly.pdbx_strand_id
1 'polypeptide(L)'
;MQALRPMPPSTLVRATVAGAVGAIEIDVNDPGPDARRGIALIAHPHPLQGGAKDNKVVTTLAKTFFGLGYAAVRPNFRGVGTTAGTYDEGNGETDDLVVVAAWAQAQYGAGPLVLAGFSFGSFVQTRVMKRVQAERLVLVGPAVNRFPAETVPADTLVIHGELDEVVPLAAVFDWARPQNLPVVVVPGGEHFFHGRLHILAQIVARQFAA
;
A
#
# COMPACT_ATOMS: atom_id res chain seq x y z
N MET A 1 24.88 1.45 -15.30
CA MET A 1 23.50 1.95 -15.51
C MET A 1 22.82 0.97 -16.46
N GLN A 2 22.06 0.00 -15.93
CA GLN A 2 21.23 -0.86 -16.77
C GLN A 2 20.04 -0.04 -17.26
N ALA A 3 19.87 0.06 -18.58
CA ALA A 3 18.72 0.71 -19.18
C ALA A 3 17.45 -0.01 -18.69
N LEU A 4 16.52 0.76 -18.12
CA LEU A 4 15.18 0.26 -17.80
C LEU A 4 14.59 -0.36 -19.07
N ARG A 5 14.26 -1.65 -19.04
CA ARG A 5 13.53 -2.29 -20.12
C ARG A 5 12.25 -1.50 -20.37
N PRO A 6 11.84 -1.28 -21.65
CA PRO A 6 10.57 -0.66 -21.94
C PRO A 6 9.47 -1.47 -21.23
N MET A 7 8.65 -0.75 -20.43
CA MET A 7 7.53 -1.38 -19.72
C MET A 7 6.53 -1.94 -20.72
N PRO A 8 6.05 -3.17 -20.55
CA PRO A 8 4.94 -3.67 -21.36
C PRO A 8 3.71 -2.76 -21.14
N PRO A 9 2.80 -2.67 -22.12
CA PRO A 9 1.56 -1.94 -21.92
C PRO A 9 0.83 -2.53 -20.72
N SER A 10 0.50 -1.68 -19.72
CA SER A 10 -0.21 -2.13 -18.53
C SER A 10 -1.62 -2.59 -18.89
N THR A 11 -1.92 -3.86 -18.70
CA THR A 11 -3.30 -4.31 -18.75
C THR A 11 -3.93 -4.06 -17.37
N LEU A 12 -4.81 -3.05 -17.31
CA LEU A 12 -5.62 -2.84 -16.11
C LEU A 12 -6.72 -3.90 -16.09
N VAL A 13 -6.63 -4.81 -15.14
CA VAL A 13 -7.66 -5.82 -14.87
C VAL A 13 -8.55 -5.33 -13.74
N ARG A 14 -9.85 -5.26 -13.97
CA ARG A 14 -10.85 -5.06 -12.93
C ARG A 14 -11.40 -6.40 -12.51
N ALA A 15 -11.39 -6.66 -11.20
CA ALA A 15 -11.82 -7.92 -10.64
C ALA A 15 -12.69 -7.70 -9.40
N THR A 16 -13.36 -8.77 -9.02
CA THR A 16 -14.13 -8.84 -7.78
C THR A 16 -13.71 -10.09 -7.02
N VAL A 17 -13.41 -9.94 -5.74
CA VAL A 17 -13.06 -11.04 -4.85
C VAL A 17 -14.16 -11.25 -3.83
N ALA A 18 -14.53 -12.49 -3.55
CA ALA A 18 -15.50 -12.80 -2.51
C ALA A 18 -14.87 -12.61 -1.13
N GLY A 19 -15.32 -11.62 -0.38
CA GLY A 19 -14.98 -11.38 1.02
C GLY A 19 -16.04 -11.94 1.98
N ALA A 20 -15.80 -11.82 3.28
CA ALA A 20 -16.70 -12.34 4.32
C ALA A 20 -18.07 -11.64 4.34
N VAL A 21 -18.12 -10.35 3.98
CA VAL A 21 -19.36 -9.56 3.98
C VAL A 21 -19.90 -9.27 2.58
N GLY A 22 -19.28 -9.85 1.54
CA GLY A 22 -19.68 -9.72 0.15
C GLY A 22 -18.51 -9.40 -0.78
N ALA A 23 -18.81 -8.83 -1.94
CA ALA A 23 -17.85 -8.57 -3.00
C ALA A 23 -16.84 -7.47 -2.62
N ILE A 24 -15.56 -7.67 -2.94
CA ILE A 24 -14.48 -6.69 -2.81
C ILE A 24 -14.04 -6.27 -4.21
N GLU A 25 -14.19 -4.99 -4.54
CA GLU A 25 -13.77 -4.40 -5.81
C GLU A 25 -12.25 -4.22 -5.86
N ILE A 26 -11.61 -4.66 -6.93
CA ILE A 26 -10.15 -4.65 -7.08
C ILE A 26 -9.76 -4.16 -8.48
N ASP A 27 -8.74 -3.32 -8.54
CA ASP A 27 -7.99 -3.01 -9.75
C ASP A 27 -6.59 -3.64 -9.68
N VAL A 28 -6.14 -4.26 -10.76
CA VAL A 28 -4.79 -4.83 -10.86
C VAL A 28 -4.07 -4.33 -12.10
N ASN A 29 -2.86 -3.84 -11.91
CA ASN A 29 -1.91 -3.61 -12.99
C ASN A 29 -0.92 -4.77 -13.01
N ASP A 30 -1.06 -5.67 -13.99
CA ASP A 30 -0.22 -6.87 -14.11
C ASP A 30 0.78 -6.73 -15.26
N PRO A 31 2.10 -6.90 -15.00
CA PRO A 31 3.12 -6.86 -16.04
C PRO A 31 3.17 -8.13 -16.91
N GLY A 32 2.33 -9.13 -16.61
CA GLY A 32 2.31 -10.41 -17.28
C GLY A 32 3.26 -11.45 -16.68
N PRO A 33 3.02 -12.75 -16.96
CA PRO A 33 3.71 -13.84 -16.27
C PRO A 33 5.23 -13.81 -16.44
N ASP A 34 5.73 -13.44 -17.61
CA ASP A 34 7.17 -13.43 -17.91
C ASP A 34 7.93 -12.27 -17.26
N ALA A 35 7.22 -11.18 -16.92
CA ALA A 35 7.81 -9.98 -16.31
C ALA A 35 7.50 -9.88 -14.81
N ARG A 36 6.59 -10.72 -14.30
CA ARG A 36 6.12 -10.64 -12.92
C ARG A 36 7.18 -11.16 -11.95
N ARG A 37 7.58 -10.30 -11.01
CA ARG A 37 8.52 -10.61 -9.94
C ARG A 37 7.85 -10.95 -8.62
N GLY A 38 6.60 -10.50 -8.44
CA GLY A 38 5.84 -10.67 -7.21
C GLY A 38 4.54 -9.88 -7.24
N ILE A 39 3.97 -9.65 -6.08
CA ILE A 39 2.68 -8.98 -5.87
C ILE A 39 2.90 -7.79 -4.94
N ALA A 40 2.29 -6.64 -5.24
CA ALA A 40 2.21 -5.50 -4.33
C ALA A 40 0.73 -5.23 -4.01
N LEU A 41 0.30 -5.49 -2.77
CA LEU A 41 -1.04 -5.20 -2.26
C LEU A 41 -1.05 -3.81 -1.63
N ILE A 42 -1.82 -2.87 -2.22
CA ILE A 42 -1.76 -1.45 -1.89
C ILE A 42 -3.09 -0.97 -1.31
N ALA A 43 -3.08 -0.55 -0.06
CA ALA A 43 -4.24 -0.10 0.69
C ALA A 43 -4.41 1.43 0.64
N HIS A 44 -5.64 1.89 0.42
CA HIS A 44 -5.98 3.30 0.27
C HIS A 44 -6.22 4.02 1.62
N PRO A 45 -6.29 5.38 1.65
CA PRO A 45 -6.54 6.14 2.87
C PRO A 45 -7.99 5.97 3.35
N HIS A 46 -8.34 6.72 4.42
CA HIS A 46 -9.58 6.56 5.19
C HIS A 46 -10.84 6.58 4.32
N PRO A 47 -11.66 5.50 4.32
CA PRO A 47 -12.82 5.37 3.45
C PRO A 47 -13.86 6.47 3.65
N LEU A 48 -14.16 6.85 4.90
CA LEU A 48 -15.14 7.89 5.20
C LEU A 48 -14.63 9.32 4.94
N GLN A 49 -13.37 9.48 4.52
CA GLN A 49 -12.77 10.77 4.14
C GLN A 49 -12.45 10.83 2.64
N GLY A 50 -13.21 10.10 1.83
CA GLY A 50 -13.04 10.06 0.38
C GLY A 50 -11.87 9.21 -0.10
N GLY A 51 -11.33 8.34 0.77
CA GLY A 51 -10.30 7.37 0.38
C GLY A 51 -10.87 6.33 -0.59
N ALA A 52 -10.11 6.04 -1.64
CA ALA A 52 -10.43 5.01 -2.62
C ALA A 52 -9.15 4.50 -3.31
N LYS A 53 -9.25 3.34 -3.99
CA LYS A 53 -8.15 2.73 -4.75
C LYS A 53 -7.54 3.64 -5.82
N ASP A 54 -8.27 4.69 -6.25
CA ASP A 54 -7.84 5.67 -7.25
C ASP A 54 -7.17 6.92 -6.65
N ASN A 55 -6.95 6.97 -5.33
CA ASN A 55 -6.18 8.02 -4.68
C ASN A 55 -4.81 8.19 -5.36
N LYS A 56 -4.33 9.43 -5.50
CA LYS A 56 -3.08 9.75 -6.24
C LYS A 56 -1.84 9.11 -5.62
N VAL A 57 -1.75 9.00 -4.30
CA VAL A 57 -0.63 8.30 -3.62
C VAL A 57 -0.71 6.80 -3.93
N VAL A 58 -1.88 6.20 -3.82
CA VAL A 58 -2.13 4.77 -4.11
C VAL A 58 -1.79 4.42 -5.56
N THR A 59 -2.27 5.23 -6.50
CA THR A 59 -1.97 5.01 -7.94
C THR A 59 -0.51 5.27 -8.27
N THR A 60 0.18 6.16 -7.56
CA THR A 60 1.63 6.37 -7.70
C THR A 60 2.39 5.14 -7.22
N LEU A 61 2.05 4.59 -6.06
CA LEU A 61 2.63 3.34 -5.56
C LEU A 61 2.41 2.20 -6.55
N ALA A 62 1.17 2.05 -7.06
CA ALA A 62 0.84 1.01 -8.02
C ALA A 62 1.64 1.10 -9.31
N LYS A 63 1.77 2.30 -9.89
CA LYS A 63 2.60 2.53 -11.08
C LYS A 63 4.08 2.22 -10.80
N THR A 64 4.58 2.58 -9.62
CA THR A 64 5.96 2.31 -9.22
C THR A 64 6.22 0.81 -9.10
N PHE A 65 5.37 0.08 -8.39
CA PHE A 65 5.50 -1.37 -8.24
C PHE A 65 5.31 -2.11 -9.57
N PHE A 66 4.36 -1.68 -10.40
CA PHE A 66 4.20 -2.20 -11.75
C PHE A 66 5.50 -2.04 -12.56
N GLY A 67 6.11 -0.84 -12.54
CA GLY A 67 7.39 -0.57 -13.20
C GLY A 67 8.56 -1.41 -12.69
N LEU A 68 8.46 -1.92 -11.46
CA LEU A 68 9.42 -2.82 -10.84
C LEU A 68 9.10 -4.31 -11.11
N GLY A 69 8.04 -4.60 -11.87
CA GLY A 69 7.65 -5.95 -12.23
C GLY A 69 6.68 -6.62 -11.24
N TYR A 70 6.02 -5.89 -10.37
CA TYR A 70 5.02 -6.46 -9.45
C TYR A 70 3.61 -6.34 -10.03
N ALA A 71 2.78 -7.36 -9.85
CA ALA A 71 1.33 -7.23 -10.01
C ALA A 71 0.80 -6.31 -8.89
N ALA A 72 0.43 -5.08 -9.25
CA ALA A 72 0.00 -4.07 -8.30
C ALA A 72 -1.51 -4.15 -8.09
N VAL A 73 -1.92 -4.68 -6.94
CA VAL A 73 -3.31 -4.96 -6.53
C VAL A 73 -3.82 -3.84 -5.63
N ARG A 74 -4.92 -3.19 -6.03
CA ARG A 74 -5.54 -2.08 -5.32
C ARG A 74 -7.02 -2.40 -5.04
N PRO A 75 -7.36 -2.93 -3.87
CA PRO A 75 -8.76 -3.08 -3.46
C PRO A 75 -9.37 -1.76 -2.99
N ASN A 76 -10.69 -1.64 -3.10
CA ASN A 76 -11.47 -0.71 -2.32
C ASN A 76 -11.80 -1.32 -0.96
N PHE A 77 -11.68 -0.56 0.11
CA PHE A 77 -12.18 -0.94 1.43
C PHE A 77 -13.71 -1.03 1.46
N ARG A 78 -14.23 -1.65 2.50
CA ARG A 78 -15.66 -1.78 2.78
C ARG A 78 -16.39 -0.44 2.64
N GLY A 79 -17.55 -0.45 1.95
CA GLY A 79 -18.37 0.71 1.71
C GLY A 79 -17.82 1.72 0.69
N VAL A 80 -16.71 1.40 0.01
CA VAL A 80 -16.13 2.25 -1.06
C VAL A 80 -16.38 1.62 -2.42
N GLY A 81 -16.82 2.42 -3.39
CA GLY A 81 -17.15 1.95 -4.73
C GLY A 81 -18.23 0.88 -4.68
N THR A 82 -17.95 -0.29 -5.26
CA THR A 82 -18.85 -1.45 -5.25
C THR A 82 -18.47 -2.50 -4.19
N THR A 83 -17.50 -2.22 -3.33
CA THR A 83 -17.13 -3.12 -2.24
C THR A 83 -18.23 -3.16 -1.17
N ALA A 84 -18.67 -4.36 -0.86
CA ALA A 84 -19.72 -4.62 0.13
C ALA A 84 -19.30 -4.28 1.56
N GLY A 85 -20.28 -4.16 2.47
CA GLY A 85 -20.06 -3.89 3.88
C GLY A 85 -19.97 -2.41 4.20
N THR A 86 -19.54 -2.13 5.42
CA THR A 86 -19.37 -0.77 5.96
C THR A 86 -18.03 -0.67 6.67
N TYR A 87 -17.51 0.54 6.82
CA TYR A 87 -16.31 0.83 7.58
C TYR A 87 -16.35 0.20 8.97
N ASP A 88 -15.27 -0.48 9.39
CA ASP A 88 -15.17 -1.26 10.62
C ASP A 88 -13.86 -1.00 11.39
N GLU A 89 -13.44 0.27 11.42
CA GLU A 89 -12.29 0.76 12.21
C GLU A 89 -10.97 -0.01 11.97
N GLY A 90 -10.84 -0.62 10.80
CA GLY A 90 -9.68 -1.40 10.39
C GLY A 90 -9.78 -2.90 10.69
N ASN A 91 -10.81 -3.36 11.41
CA ASN A 91 -10.96 -4.79 11.71
C ASN A 91 -11.36 -5.55 10.44
N GLY A 92 -12.52 -5.23 9.93
CA GLY A 92 -13.03 -5.85 8.72
C GLY A 92 -12.20 -5.51 7.48
N GLU A 93 -11.62 -4.31 7.41
CA GLU A 93 -10.69 -3.93 6.35
C GLU A 93 -9.43 -4.82 6.35
N THR A 94 -8.95 -5.20 7.53
CA THR A 94 -7.85 -6.16 7.68
C THR A 94 -8.24 -7.54 7.18
N ASP A 95 -9.43 -8.04 7.56
CA ASP A 95 -9.94 -9.34 7.12
C ASP A 95 -10.04 -9.39 5.59
N ASP A 96 -10.60 -8.35 4.98
CA ASP A 96 -10.74 -8.24 3.53
C ASP A 96 -9.38 -8.25 2.82
N LEU A 97 -8.39 -7.49 3.33
CA LEU A 97 -7.05 -7.47 2.73
C LEU A 97 -6.32 -8.83 2.85
N VAL A 98 -6.54 -9.58 3.93
CA VAL A 98 -6.00 -10.96 4.04
C VAL A 98 -6.60 -11.86 2.97
N VAL A 99 -7.91 -11.76 2.73
CA VAL A 99 -8.58 -12.51 1.64
C VAL A 99 -8.04 -12.10 0.27
N VAL A 100 -7.87 -10.79 0.04
CA VAL A 100 -7.32 -10.27 -1.22
C VAL A 100 -5.87 -10.73 -1.42
N ALA A 101 -5.04 -10.76 -0.37
CA ALA A 101 -3.68 -11.27 -0.46
C ALA A 101 -3.64 -12.73 -0.91
N ALA A 102 -4.46 -13.59 -0.29
CA ALA A 102 -4.57 -15.00 -0.67
C ALA A 102 -5.07 -15.17 -2.11
N TRP A 103 -6.09 -14.41 -2.50
CA TRP A 103 -6.59 -14.40 -3.88
C TRP A 103 -5.50 -13.98 -4.87
N ALA A 104 -4.76 -12.91 -4.57
CA ALA A 104 -3.71 -12.41 -5.46
C ALA A 104 -2.59 -13.45 -5.64
N GLN A 105 -2.18 -14.15 -4.57
CA GLN A 105 -1.21 -15.22 -4.65
C GLN A 105 -1.71 -16.41 -5.48
N ALA A 106 -2.98 -16.75 -5.37
CA ALA A 106 -3.59 -17.81 -6.20
C ALA A 106 -3.65 -17.43 -7.70
N GLN A 107 -3.91 -16.15 -8.02
CA GLN A 107 -4.04 -15.67 -9.40
C GLN A 107 -2.69 -15.37 -10.06
N TYR A 108 -1.75 -14.81 -9.31
CA TYR A 108 -0.50 -14.25 -9.85
C TYR A 108 0.75 -15.04 -9.44
N GLY A 109 0.58 -16.12 -8.68
CA GLY A 109 1.66 -16.98 -8.21
C GLY A 109 2.15 -16.63 -6.81
N ALA A 110 2.77 -17.62 -6.15
CA ALA A 110 3.28 -17.53 -4.77
C ALA A 110 4.64 -16.81 -4.68
N GLY A 111 4.91 -15.82 -5.53
CA GLY A 111 6.09 -14.98 -5.46
C GLY A 111 6.09 -14.02 -4.27
N PRO A 112 7.15 -13.19 -4.14
CA PRO A 112 7.24 -12.19 -3.08
C PRO A 112 5.97 -11.32 -2.97
N LEU A 113 5.44 -11.18 -1.75
CA LEU A 113 4.32 -10.28 -1.44
C LEU A 113 4.86 -9.04 -0.74
N VAL A 114 4.60 -7.88 -1.32
CA VAL A 114 4.84 -6.57 -0.70
C VAL A 114 3.50 -6.00 -0.26
N LEU A 115 3.42 -5.59 1.00
CA LEU A 115 2.30 -4.82 1.52
C LEU A 115 2.66 -3.33 1.46
N ALA A 116 1.77 -2.51 0.90
CA ALA A 116 1.94 -1.07 0.88
C ALA A 116 0.65 -0.38 1.32
N GLY A 117 0.75 0.75 2.00
CA GLY A 117 -0.43 1.49 2.44
C GLY A 117 -0.19 2.99 2.51
N PHE A 118 -1.28 3.75 2.39
CA PHE A 118 -1.27 5.19 2.61
C PHE A 118 -2.24 5.57 3.73
N SER A 119 -1.76 6.36 4.69
CA SER A 119 -2.56 6.91 5.80
C SER A 119 -3.25 5.79 6.62
N PHE A 120 -4.58 5.74 6.64
CA PHE A 120 -5.35 4.65 7.24
C PHE A 120 -4.99 3.29 6.64
N GLY A 121 -4.76 3.22 5.32
CA GLY A 121 -4.29 2.00 4.69
C GLY A 121 -2.93 1.52 5.22
N SER A 122 -2.04 2.42 5.63
CA SER A 122 -0.79 2.06 6.32
C SER A 122 -1.08 1.38 7.65
N PHE A 123 -1.99 1.92 8.46
CA PHE A 123 -2.41 1.31 9.73
C PHE A 123 -2.96 -0.11 9.49
N VAL A 124 -3.90 -0.27 8.55
CA VAL A 124 -4.46 -1.60 8.23
C VAL A 124 -3.38 -2.57 7.80
N GLN A 125 -2.41 -2.14 6.99
CA GLN A 125 -1.31 -2.99 6.54
C GLN A 125 -0.38 -3.44 7.68
N THR A 126 -0.23 -2.69 8.76
CA THR A 126 0.53 -3.18 9.94
C THR A 126 -0.14 -4.40 10.57
N ARG A 127 -1.48 -4.47 10.55
CA ARG A 127 -2.28 -5.60 11.04
C ARG A 127 -2.26 -6.78 10.07
N VAL A 128 -2.38 -6.50 8.76
CA VAL A 128 -2.28 -7.53 7.71
C VAL A 128 -0.92 -8.23 7.76
N MET A 129 0.17 -7.47 7.99
CA MET A 129 1.54 -8.00 8.11
C MET A 129 1.68 -9.07 9.21
N LYS A 130 0.85 -9.04 10.26
CA LYS A 130 0.83 -10.08 11.31
C LYS A 130 0.09 -11.35 10.90
N ARG A 131 -0.65 -11.34 9.81
CA ARG A 131 -1.58 -12.40 9.41
C ARG A 131 -1.23 -13.07 8.08
N VAL A 132 -0.37 -12.44 7.28
CA VAL A 132 0.09 -12.99 5.99
C VAL A 132 1.61 -13.05 5.96
N GLN A 133 2.13 -13.96 5.15
CA GLN A 133 3.57 -14.03 4.93
C GLN A 133 3.94 -13.03 3.83
N ALA A 134 4.34 -11.82 4.21
CA ALA A 134 4.83 -10.80 3.30
C ALA A 134 6.33 -10.58 3.47
N GLU A 135 7.02 -10.29 2.36
CA GLU A 135 8.47 -10.07 2.34
C GLU A 135 8.83 -8.66 2.82
N ARG A 136 8.02 -7.67 2.46
CA ARG A 136 8.28 -6.25 2.73
C ARG A 136 7.01 -5.48 3.06
N LEU A 137 7.18 -4.43 3.86
CA LEU A 137 6.12 -3.50 4.21
C LEU A 137 6.53 -2.06 3.86
N VAL A 138 5.64 -1.31 3.21
CA VAL A 138 5.81 0.12 2.86
C VAL A 138 4.67 0.92 3.43
N LEU A 139 4.98 1.86 4.31
CA LEU A 139 4.01 2.71 4.99
C LEU A 139 4.22 4.17 4.58
N VAL A 140 3.23 4.77 3.96
CA VAL A 140 3.25 6.18 3.52
C VAL A 140 2.28 6.98 4.38
N GLY A 141 2.78 8.01 5.07
CA GLY A 141 1.98 8.86 5.94
C GLY A 141 1.17 8.08 6.97
N PRO A 142 1.76 7.11 7.72
CA PRO A 142 1.00 6.19 8.56
C PRO A 142 0.19 6.92 9.64
N ALA A 143 -1.12 6.63 9.73
CA ALA A 143 -2.07 7.33 10.60
C ALA A 143 -1.96 6.92 12.08
N VAL A 144 -0.76 6.89 12.62
CA VAL A 144 -0.40 6.43 13.97
C VAL A 144 -0.94 7.31 15.11
N ASN A 145 -1.31 8.55 14.81
CA ASN A 145 -1.90 9.48 15.79
C ASN A 145 -3.39 9.24 16.03
N ARG A 146 -4.04 8.44 15.19
CA ARG A 146 -5.49 8.18 15.25
C ARG A 146 -5.82 6.70 15.46
N PHE A 147 -4.92 5.82 15.05
CA PHE A 147 -5.13 4.38 15.08
C PHE A 147 -3.95 3.68 15.75
N PRO A 148 -4.20 2.61 16.52
CA PRO A 148 -3.15 1.83 17.20
C PRO A 148 -2.42 0.93 16.19
N ALA A 149 -1.47 1.52 15.44
CA ALA A 149 -0.65 0.78 14.50
C ALA A 149 0.23 -0.25 15.24
N GLU A 150 0.30 -1.46 14.68
CA GLU A 150 1.11 -2.55 15.23
C GLU A 150 2.61 -2.27 15.11
N THR A 151 3.41 -3.01 15.87
CA THR A 151 4.85 -3.09 15.64
C THR A 151 5.13 -3.78 14.32
N VAL A 152 6.15 -3.34 13.60
CA VAL A 152 6.45 -3.79 12.24
C VAL A 152 7.88 -4.34 12.12
N PRO A 153 8.21 -5.11 11.07
CA PRO A 153 9.59 -5.55 10.81
C PRO A 153 10.57 -4.38 10.70
N ALA A 154 11.81 -4.57 11.15
CA ALA A 154 12.84 -3.55 11.19
C ALA A 154 13.25 -3.01 9.79
N ASP A 155 12.99 -3.78 8.75
CA ASP A 155 13.25 -3.42 7.34
C ASP A 155 12.04 -2.75 6.64
N THR A 156 11.01 -2.38 7.41
CA THR A 156 9.86 -1.64 6.91
C THR A 156 10.28 -0.27 6.38
N LEU A 157 9.85 0.07 5.16
CA LEU A 157 10.04 1.40 4.61
C LEU A 157 8.92 2.33 5.08
N VAL A 158 9.26 3.29 5.94
CA VAL A 158 8.33 4.36 6.37
C VAL A 158 8.68 5.65 5.64
N ILE A 159 7.71 6.23 4.93
CA ILE A 159 7.86 7.50 4.20
C ILE A 159 6.86 8.51 4.75
N HIS A 160 7.32 9.71 5.11
CA HIS A 160 6.46 10.73 5.70
C HIS A 160 6.77 12.12 5.16
N GLY A 161 5.75 12.96 5.07
CA GLY A 161 5.91 14.37 4.71
C GLY A 161 6.36 15.22 5.90
N GLU A 162 7.34 16.11 5.69
CA GLU A 162 7.81 17.03 6.76
C GLU A 162 6.69 17.93 7.29
N LEU A 163 5.83 18.40 6.38
CA LEU A 163 4.74 19.34 6.66
C LEU A 163 3.36 18.68 6.68
N ASP A 164 3.31 17.40 7.07
CA ASP A 164 2.05 16.66 7.18
C ASP A 164 1.22 17.20 8.37
N GLU A 165 0.12 17.91 8.06
CA GLU A 165 -0.79 18.47 9.06
C GLU A 165 -1.88 17.49 9.50
N VAL A 166 -2.09 16.38 8.78
CA VAL A 166 -3.08 15.33 9.11
C VAL A 166 -2.50 14.36 10.14
N VAL A 167 -1.25 13.95 9.91
CA VAL A 167 -0.47 13.10 10.81
C VAL A 167 0.84 13.84 11.11
N PRO A 168 0.96 14.52 12.24
CA PRO A 168 2.19 15.24 12.58
C PRO A 168 3.41 14.31 12.58
N LEU A 169 4.53 14.76 11.98
CA LEU A 169 5.78 13.98 11.91
C LEU A 169 6.25 13.50 13.29
N ALA A 170 6.04 14.32 14.33
CA ALA A 170 6.36 13.97 15.71
C ALA A 170 5.65 12.68 16.16
N ALA A 171 4.38 12.50 15.80
CA ALA A 171 3.64 11.28 16.14
C ALA A 171 4.21 10.03 15.46
N VAL A 172 4.70 10.19 14.22
CA VAL A 172 5.37 9.07 13.52
C VAL A 172 6.70 8.74 14.18
N PHE A 173 7.49 9.73 14.60
CA PHE A 173 8.71 9.49 15.37
C PHE A 173 8.44 8.83 16.73
N ASP A 174 7.38 9.22 17.42
CA ASP A 174 7.00 8.62 18.72
C ASP A 174 6.60 7.15 18.57
N TRP A 175 5.92 6.79 17.49
CA TRP A 175 5.60 5.41 17.16
C TRP A 175 6.84 4.61 16.68
N ALA A 176 7.72 5.22 15.88
CA ALA A 176 8.88 4.56 15.28
C ALA A 176 10.05 4.36 16.28
N ARG A 177 10.26 5.32 17.21
CA ARG A 177 11.41 5.35 18.12
C ARG A 177 11.55 4.11 19.01
N PRO A 178 10.48 3.59 19.66
CA PRO A 178 10.59 2.37 20.47
C PRO A 178 10.96 1.12 19.66
N GLN A 179 10.74 1.16 18.33
CA GLN A 179 11.03 0.06 17.40
C GLN A 179 12.40 0.22 16.72
N ASN A 180 13.13 1.31 16.97
CA ASN A 180 14.34 1.69 16.24
C ASN A 180 14.13 1.73 14.71
N LEU A 181 12.93 2.14 14.28
CA LEU A 181 12.52 2.11 12.89
C LEU A 181 12.91 3.40 12.17
N PRO A 182 13.70 3.34 11.08
CA PRO A 182 14.03 4.52 10.30
C PRO A 182 12.81 5.12 9.60
N VAL A 183 12.74 6.45 9.51
CA VAL A 183 11.71 7.19 8.79
C VAL A 183 12.35 8.04 7.71
N VAL A 184 11.94 7.85 6.46
CA VAL A 184 12.33 8.69 5.33
C VAL A 184 11.41 9.90 5.28
N VAL A 185 11.95 11.06 5.60
CA VAL A 185 11.20 12.33 5.59
C VAL A 185 11.38 13.03 4.25
N VAL A 186 10.26 13.42 3.63
CA VAL A 186 10.25 14.19 2.38
C VAL A 186 10.15 15.68 2.71
N PRO A 187 11.22 16.49 2.48
CA PRO A 187 11.21 17.91 2.80
C PRO A 187 10.09 18.67 2.10
N GLY A 188 9.34 19.48 2.85
CA GLY A 188 8.19 20.23 2.37
C GLY A 188 7.03 19.36 1.88
N GLY A 189 7.03 18.05 2.16
CA GLY A 189 5.93 17.15 1.80
C GLY A 189 4.75 17.33 2.74
N GLU A 190 3.55 17.46 2.17
CA GLU A 190 2.26 17.42 2.87
C GLU A 190 1.75 15.98 2.93
N HIS A 191 0.62 15.75 3.62
CA HIS A 191 0.00 14.43 3.72
C HIS A 191 -0.21 13.72 2.38
N PHE A 192 -0.73 14.44 1.37
CA PHE A 192 -1.02 13.89 0.03
C PHE A 192 0.14 14.01 -0.96
N PHE A 193 1.30 14.49 -0.53
CA PHE A 193 2.51 14.64 -1.36
C PHE A 193 2.26 15.46 -2.65
N HIS A 194 1.41 16.52 -2.60
CA HIS A 194 1.16 17.38 -3.76
C HIS A 194 2.48 17.94 -4.31
N GLY A 195 2.66 17.82 -5.64
CA GLY A 195 3.90 18.21 -6.31
C GLY A 195 5.12 17.33 -6.00
N ARG A 196 5.02 16.32 -5.11
CA ARG A 196 6.13 15.48 -4.64
C ARG A 196 5.92 13.97 -4.85
N LEU A 197 4.86 13.57 -5.55
CA LEU A 197 4.59 12.15 -5.85
C LEU A 197 5.74 11.47 -6.61
N HIS A 198 6.49 12.23 -7.41
CA HIS A 198 7.67 11.72 -8.11
C HIS A 198 8.81 11.36 -7.13
N ILE A 199 8.97 12.11 -6.03
CA ILE A 199 9.94 11.82 -4.96
C ILE A 199 9.53 10.52 -4.24
N LEU A 200 8.25 10.39 -3.88
CA LEU A 200 7.70 9.16 -3.31
C LEU A 200 8.02 7.94 -4.20
N ALA A 201 7.72 8.05 -5.50
CA ALA A 201 8.01 7.00 -6.47
C ALA A 201 9.50 6.64 -6.52
N GLN A 202 10.40 7.64 -6.50
CA GLN A 202 11.84 7.44 -6.52
C GLN A 202 12.35 6.72 -5.25
N ILE A 203 11.82 7.09 -4.07
CA ILE A 203 12.21 6.45 -2.80
C ILE A 203 11.84 4.96 -2.86
N VAL A 204 10.59 4.65 -3.22
CA VAL A 204 10.13 3.26 -3.34
C VAL A 204 10.94 2.52 -4.41
N ALA A 205 11.14 3.11 -5.60
CA ALA A 205 11.89 2.46 -6.67
C ALA A 205 13.32 2.12 -6.26
N ARG A 206 14.02 3.00 -5.55
CA ARG A 206 15.40 2.75 -5.07
C ARG A 206 15.46 1.63 -4.03
N GLN A 207 14.46 1.53 -3.17
CA GLN A 207 14.41 0.49 -2.13
C GLN A 207 14.18 -0.91 -2.70
N PHE A 208 13.50 -1.01 -3.85
CA PHE A 208 13.13 -2.27 -4.50
C PHE A 208 13.87 -2.53 -5.82
N ALA A 209 14.77 -1.63 -6.23
CA ALA A 209 15.70 -1.92 -7.33
C ALA A 209 16.68 -3.00 -6.88
N ALA A 210 16.62 -4.14 -7.55
CA ALA A 210 17.57 -5.24 -7.37
C ALA A 210 18.91 -4.92 -8.02
#